data_0d8b5294f56d419a3cfd226f3cf95add
#
_entry.id   0d8b5294f56d419a3cfd226f3cf95add
#
_cell.length_a   1.000
_cell.length_b   1.000
_cell.length_c   1.000
_cell.angle_alpha   90.00
_cell.angle_beta   90.00
_cell.angle_gamma   90.00
#
_symmetry.space_group_name_H-M   'P 1'
#
loop_
_entity.id
_entity.type
_entity.pdbx_description
1 polymer ?
#
loop_
_entity_poly.entity_id
_entity_poly.type
_entity_poly.pdbx_seq_one_letter_code
_entity_poly.pdbx_strand_id
1 'polypeptide(L)'
;MLRITYISEESAPFSVSALLELLQQCHLNNPRQGLTGLLIYGNGTFLQSIEGEDEAVKALVEKISKDQRHRGFRMLRKEMATERLYGDWSMRFERLTEESLRKVPGLREFAIKKFNRDYLDTHVEVADLLLETHRSAGQHPALEKEARDKQITELRRALQACEQRQQMAALLIESVMETGKQSRLDDSQLRLCKAM
;
A
#
# COMPACT_ATOMS: atom_id res chain seq x y z
N MET A 1 15.28 -0.19 23.01
CA MET A 1 14.06 -0.04 22.22
C MET A 1 13.70 -1.33 21.52
N LEU A 2 12.41 -1.53 21.24
CA LEU A 2 11.90 -2.71 20.56
C LEU A 2 11.80 -2.45 19.06
N ARG A 3 12.12 -3.46 18.24
CA ARG A 3 11.81 -3.51 16.81
C ARG A 3 10.99 -4.76 16.52
N ILE A 4 9.88 -4.58 15.81
CA ILE A 4 9.02 -5.67 15.35
C ILE A 4 8.88 -5.59 13.83
N THR A 5 9.13 -6.72 13.17
CA THR A 5 8.87 -6.91 11.73
C THR A 5 7.76 -7.92 11.56
N TYR A 6 6.79 -7.60 10.74
CA TYR A 6 5.65 -8.46 10.44
C TYR A 6 5.22 -8.37 8.98
N ILE A 7 4.44 -9.35 8.58
CA ILE A 7 3.72 -9.36 7.30
C ILE A 7 2.22 -9.51 7.57
N SER A 8 1.43 -8.96 6.66
CA SER A 8 -0.01 -9.15 6.61
C SER A 8 -0.51 -8.98 5.18
N GLU A 9 -1.72 -9.44 4.91
CA GLU A 9 -2.38 -9.25 3.63
C GLU A 9 -3.54 -8.25 3.78
N GLU A 10 -3.88 -7.56 2.70
CA GLU A 10 -5.09 -6.75 2.66
C GLU A 10 -6.34 -7.64 2.71
N SER A 11 -7.36 -7.21 3.45
CA SER A 11 -8.64 -7.91 3.50
C SER A 11 -9.49 -7.65 2.25
N ALA A 12 -9.32 -6.50 1.64
CA ALA A 12 -9.89 -6.08 0.36
C ALA A 12 -8.88 -5.19 -0.36
N PRO A 13 -8.90 -5.11 -1.71
CA PRO A 13 -7.96 -4.28 -2.45
C PRO A 13 -7.91 -2.84 -1.95
N PHE A 14 -6.72 -2.39 -1.53
CA PHE A 14 -6.52 -1.03 -1.08
C PHE A 14 -6.63 -0.06 -2.25
N SER A 15 -7.57 0.88 -2.15
CA SER A 15 -7.59 2.01 -3.07
C SER A 15 -6.39 2.93 -2.81
N VAL A 16 -6.03 3.75 -3.79
CA VAL A 16 -4.96 4.75 -3.61
C VAL A 16 -5.30 5.72 -2.48
N SER A 17 -6.58 6.12 -2.35
CA SER A 17 -7.05 6.97 -1.25
C SER A 17 -6.88 6.31 0.12
N ALA A 18 -7.29 5.05 0.27
CA ALA A 18 -7.11 4.32 1.53
C ALA A 18 -5.65 4.19 1.94
N LEU A 19 -4.74 3.98 0.97
CA LEU A 19 -3.31 3.95 1.23
C LEU A 19 -2.77 5.32 1.66
N LEU A 20 -3.22 6.41 1.02
CA LEU A 20 -2.86 7.78 1.42
C LEU A 20 -3.33 8.10 2.82
N GLU A 21 -4.57 7.74 3.18
CA GLU A 21 -5.11 7.92 4.53
C GLU A 21 -4.29 7.16 5.58
N LEU A 22 -3.92 5.90 5.28
CA LEU A 22 -3.05 5.10 6.15
C LEU A 22 -1.72 5.81 6.39
N LEU A 23 -1.05 6.29 5.34
CA LEU A 23 0.22 6.99 5.45
C LEU A 23 0.09 8.31 6.19
N GLN A 24 -0.97 9.08 5.97
CA GLN A 24 -1.25 10.31 6.73
C GLN A 24 -1.43 10.01 8.22
N GLN A 25 -2.16 8.96 8.57
CA GLN A 25 -2.31 8.53 9.96
C GLN A 25 -0.97 8.17 10.59
N CYS A 26 -0.12 7.43 9.86
CA CYS A 26 1.24 7.10 10.32
C CYS A 26 2.06 8.38 10.57
N HIS A 27 2.08 9.32 9.63
CA HIS A 27 2.84 10.57 9.76
C HIS A 27 2.35 11.49 10.88
N LEU A 28 1.07 11.44 11.23
CA LEU A 28 0.50 12.22 12.33
C LEU A 28 0.74 11.58 13.70
N ASN A 29 0.62 10.26 13.79
CA ASN A 29 0.58 9.56 15.07
C ASN A 29 1.94 9.03 15.51
N ASN A 30 2.75 8.50 14.58
CA ASN A 30 4.01 7.84 14.92
C ASN A 30 5.02 8.80 15.58
N PRO A 31 5.22 10.06 15.09
CA PRO A 31 6.15 10.99 15.75
C PRO A 31 5.75 11.30 17.20
N ARG A 32 4.45 11.41 17.47
CA ARG A 32 3.93 11.68 18.82
C ARG A 32 4.22 10.55 19.80
N GLN A 33 4.42 9.36 19.31
CA GLN A 33 4.73 8.16 20.08
C GLN A 33 6.21 7.75 19.99
N GLY A 34 7.04 8.58 19.34
CA GLY A 34 8.45 8.26 19.14
C GLY A 34 8.68 7.01 18.29
N LEU A 35 7.73 6.68 17.40
CA LEU A 35 7.81 5.52 16.52
C LEU A 35 8.38 5.90 15.16
N THR A 36 9.24 5.03 14.63
CA THR A 36 9.76 5.09 13.27
C THR A 36 9.61 3.73 12.59
N GLY A 37 9.71 3.69 11.26
CA GLY A 37 9.58 2.42 10.57
C GLY A 37 9.55 2.52 9.05
N LEU A 38 9.46 1.35 8.43
CA LEU A 38 9.36 1.17 6.99
C LEU A 38 8.17 0.25 6.68
N LEU A 39 7.33 0.69 5.74
CA LEU A 39 6.21 -0.07 5.20
C LEU A 39 6.46 -0.33 3.71
N ILE A 40 6.56 -1.59 3.33
CA ILE A 40 6.62 -2.05 1.94
C ILE A 40 5.27 -2.68 1.59
N TYR A 41 4.67 -2.24 0.48
CA TYR A 41 3.40 -2.76 0.00
C TYR A 41 3.51 -3.21 -1.46
N GLY A 42 3.03 -4.39 -1.75
CA GLY A 42 2.97 -4.94 -3.11
C GLY A 42 2.12 -6.20 -3.15
N ASN A 43 1.50 -6.49 -4.29
CA ASN A 43 0.72 -7.72 -4.49
C ASN A 43 -0.28 -8.01 -3.35
N GLY A 44 -0.95 -6.98 -2.81
CA GLY A 44 -1.88 -7.15 -1.70
C GLY A 44 -1.26 -7.51 -0.34
N THR A 45 0.06 -7.43 -0.22
CA THR A 45 0.82 -7.81 0.97
C THR A 45 1.55 -6.61 1.54
N PHE A 46 1.52 -6.51 2.86
CA PHE A 46 2.28 -5.54 3.65
C PHE A 46 3.44 -6.25 4.34
N LEU A 47 4.64 -5.72 4.16
CA LEU A 47 5.82 -6.04 4.97
C LEU A 47 6.19 -4.77 5.73
N GLN A 48 6.15 -4.81 7.05
CA GLN A 48 6.42 -3.63 7.86
C GLN A 48 7.40 -3.93 8.98
N SER A 49 8.31 -3.00 9.21
CA SER A 49 9.18 -2.96 10.38
C SER A 49 8.91 -1.67 11.16
N ILE A 50 8.66 -1.78 12.47
CA ILE A 50 8.35 -0.68 13.38
C ILE A 50 9.34 -0.73 14.52
N GLU A 51 9.85 0.44 14.93
CA GLU A 51 10.80 0.57 16.02
C GLU A 51 10.49 1.77 16.92
N GLY A 52 10.80 1.66 18.19
CA GLY A 52 10.56 2.69 19.21
C GLY A 52 10.60 2.15 20.62
N GLU A 53 10.01 2.90 21.56
CA GLU A 53 9.84 2.43 22.92
C GLU A 53 8.96 1.18 22.98
N ASP A 54 9.31 0.24 23.86
CA ASP A 54 8.73 -1.10 23.93
C ASP A 54 7.21 -1.09 23.97
N GLU A 55 6.63 -0.32 24.87
CA GLU A 55 5.18 -0.27 25.09
C GLU A 55 4.46 0.39 23.91
N ALA A 56 5.05 1.43 23.29
CA ALA A 56 4.49 2.10 22.11
C ALA A 56 4.46 1.16 20.90
N VAL A 57 5.55 0.41 20.65
CA VAL A 57 5.62 -0.57 19.57
C VAL A 57 4.61 -1.69 19.77
N LYS A 58 4.53 -2.27 20.99
CA LYS A 58 3.58 -3.34 21.31
C LYS A 58 2.13 -2.88 21.12
N ALA A 59 1.77 -1.71 21.64
CA ALA A 59 0.44 -1.14 21.50
C ALA A 59 0.04 -0.90 20.05
N LEU A 60 0.96 -0.36 19.22
CA LEU A 60 0.69 -0.15 17.80
C LEU A 60 0.54 -1.47 17.06
N VAL A 61 1.43 -2.45 17.29
CA VAL A 61 1.37 -3.77 16.64
C VAL A 61 0.08 -4.52 17.05
N GLU A 62 -0.33 -4.45 18.30
CA GLU A 62 -1.60 -5.02 18.75
C GLU A 62 -2.80 -4.37 18.04
N LYS A 63 -2.80 -3.04 17.91
CA LYS A 63 -3.83 -2.31 17.16
C LYS A 63 -3.89 -2.75 15.70
N ILE A 64 -2.73 -2.87 15.04
CA ILE A 64 -2.64 -3.30 13.64
C ILE A 64 -3.11 -4.75 13.48
N SER A 65 -2.74 -5.65 14.39
CA SER A 65 -3.15 -7.06 14.32
C SER A 65 -4.66 -7.28 14.45
N LYS A 66 -5.39 -6.31 15.03
CA LYS A 66 -6.86 -6.31 15.18
C LYS A 66 -7.58 -5.48 14.11
N ASP A 67 -6.84 -4.78 13.24
CA ASP A 67 -7.42 -3.95 12.20
C ASP A 67 -8.02 -4.81 11.08
N GLN A 68 -9.31 -4.64 10.83
CA GLN A 68 -10.06 -5.42 9.82
C GLN A 68 -9.58 -5.19 8.38
N ARG A 69 -8.82 -4.13 8.13
CA ARG A 69 -8.20 -3.87 6.83
C ARG A 69 -7.07 -4.85 6.52
N HIS A 70 -6.54 -5.54 7.55
CA HIS A 70 -5.49 -6.53 7.47
C HIS A 70 -6.02 -7.92 7.81
N ARG A 71 -5.49 -8.93 7.15
CA ARG A 71 -5.70 -10.34 7.48
C ARG A 71 -4.37 -11.07 7.50
N GLY A 72 -4.36 -12.25 8.13
CA GLY A 72 -3.19 -13.12 8.12
C GLY A 72 -1.94 -12.49 8.74
N PHE A 73 -2.11 -11.61 9.76
CA PHE A 73 -0.99 -11.01 10.48
C PHE A 73 -0.01 -12.08 10.98
N ARG A 74 1.28 -11.94 10.61
CA ARG A 74 2.35 -12.84 11.02
C ARG A 74 3.58 -12.06 11.43
N MET A 75 3.99 -12.19 12.68
CA MET A 75 5.24 -11.62 13.19
C MET A 75 6.42 -12.44 12.67
N LEU A 76 7.33 -11.81 11.93
CA LEU A 76 8.56 -12.42 11.43
C LEU A 76 9.71 -12.27 12.44
N ARG A 77 9.85 -11.09 13.03
CA ARG A 77 10.91 -10.79 14.02
C ARG A 77 10.40 -9.93 15.14
N LYS A 78 11.00 -10.15 16.31
CA LYS A 78 10.91 -9.30 17.48
C LYS A 78 12.27 -9.24 18.13
N GLU A 79 12.87 -8.06 18.19
CA GLU A 79 14.25 -7.90 18.68
C GLU A 79 14.41 -6.64 19.51
N MET A 80 15.34 -6.68 20.46
CA MET A 80 15.80 -5.51 21.18
C MET A 80 16.89 -4.83 20.36
N ALA A 81 16.63 -3.58 19.95
CA ALA A 81 17.54 -2.79 19.13
C ALA A 81 18.25 -1.72 19.97
N THR A 82 19.54 -1.51 19.71
CA THR A 82 20.36 -0.48 20.36
C THR A 82 20.28 0.85 19.62
N GLU A 83 20.03 0.82 18.31
CA GLU A 83 19.96 1.99 17.44
C GLU A 83 18.77 1.90 16.46
N ARG A 84 18.30 3.06 16.00
CA ARG A 84 17.25 3.13 14.98
C ARG A 84 17.82 2.80 13.60
N LEU A 85 17.09 2.01 12.86
CA LEU A 85 17.40 1.69 11.45
C LEU A 85 16.73 2.64 10.48
N TYR A 86 15.61 3.25 10.89
CA TYR A 86 14.78 4.06 9.99
C TYR A 86 14.88 5.57 10.29
N GLY A 87 15.89 5.98 11.10
CA GLY A 87 16.18 7.37 11.40
C GLY A 87 14.98 8.13 11.99
N ASP A 88 14.76 9.36 11.52
CA ASP A 88 13.66 10.22 11.98
C ASP A 88 12.35 10.02 11.19
N TRP A 89 12.25 8.97 10.41
CA TRP A 89 11.07 8.70 9.62
C TRP A 89 9.93 8.14 10.46
N SER A 90 8.87 8.90 10.57
CA SER A 90 7.63 8.43 11.20
C SER A 90 7.06 7.18 10.56
N MET A 91 7.16 7.06 9.24
CA MET A 91 6.90 5.86 8.44
C MET A 91 7.37 6.09 7.00
N ARG A 92 8.42 5.41 6.61
CA ARG A 92 8.80 5.32 5.21
C ARG A 92 7.86 4.37 4.49
N PHE A 93 7.46 4.71 3.29
CA PHE A 93 6.62 3.87 2.45
C PHE A 93 7.30 3.53 1.13
N GLU A 94 7.26 2.27 0.76
CA GLU A 94 7.74 1.79 -0.54
C GLU A 94 6.67 0.95 -1.23
N ARG A 95 6.29 1.32 -2.43
CA ARG A 95 5.42 0.51 -3.27
C ARG A 95 6.26 -0.40 -4.15
N LEU A 96 6.16 -1.69 -3.89
CA LEU A 96 6.90 -2.71 -4.64
C LEU A 96 6.26 -2.93 -6.01
N THR A 97 7.08 -2.92 -7.04
CA THR A 97 6.71 -3.19 -8.43
C THR A 97 7.75 -4.11 -9.06
N GLU A 98 7.43 -4.73 -10.20
CA GLU A 98 8.42 -5.51 -10.96
C GLU A 98 9.67 -4.67 -11.31
N GLU A 99 9.48 -3.38 -11.61
CA GLU A 99 10.58 -2.48 -11.92
C GLU A 99 11.45 -2.18 -10.70
N SER A 100 10.84 -1.93 -9.53
CA SER A 100 11.59 -1.69 -8.29
C SER A 100 12.36 -2.93 -7.84
N LEU A 101 11.76 -4.12 -7.97
CA LEU A 101 12.40 -5.40 -7.67
C LEU A 101 13.65 -5.66 -8.51
N ARG A 102 13.63 -5.34 -9.81
CA ARG A 102 14.80 -5.50 -10.69
C ARG A 102 16.00 -4.65 -10.27
N LYS A 103 15.77 -3.57 -9.53
CA LYS A 103 16.81 -2.68 -9.00
C LYS A 103 17.44 -3.21 -7.70
N VAL A 104 16.78 -4.17 -7.04
CA VAL A 104 17.28 -4.76 -5.78
C VAL A 104 18.29 -5.85 -6.11
N PRO A 105 19.55 -5.73 -5.66
CA PRO A 105 20.54 -6.78 -5.81
C PRO A 105 20.02 -8.09 -5.18
N GLY A 106 20.08 -9.19 -5.93
CA GLY A 106 19.56 -10.49 -5.48
C GLY A 106 18.09 -10.76 -5.76
N LEU A 107 17.28 -9.76 -6.17
CA LEU A 107 15.85 -9.93 -6.47
C LEU A 107 15.48 -9.63 -7.94
N ARG A 108 16.45 -9.58 -8.85
CA ARG A 108 16.19 -9.25 -10.28
C ARG A 108 15.22 -10.21 -10.96
N GLU A 109 15.28 -11.50 -10.59
CA GLU A 109 14.42 -12.57 -11.09
C GLU A 109 13.20 -12.85 -10.18
N PHE A 110 13.04 -12.04 -9.12
CA PHE A 110 11.96 -12.22 -8.17
C PHE A 110 10.66 -11.66 -8.74
N ALA A 111 9.69 -12.53 -9.01
CA ALA A 111 8.38 -12.11 -9.52
C ALA A 111 7.55 -11.49 -8.39
N ILE A 112 6.90 -10.35 -8.63
CA ILE A 112 6.06 -9.64 -7.65
C ILE A 112 4.97 -10.52 -7.04
N LYS A 113 4.43 -11.49 -7.77
CA LYS A 113 3.44 -12.46 -7.28
C LYS A 113 3.96 -13.36 -6.15
N LYS A 114 5.29 -13.52 -6.01
CA LYS A 114 5.93 -14.22 -4.88
C LYS A 114 6.02 -13.33 -3.64
N PHE A 115 5.82 -12.02 -3.77
CA PHE A 115 5.69 -11.15 -2.61
C PHE A 115 4.30 -11.35 -2.02
N ASN A 116 4.17 -12.39 -1.20
CA ASN A 116 2.96 -12.78 -0.48
C ASN A 116 3.34 -13.35 0.88
N ARG A 117 2.37 -13.44 1.79
CA ARG A 117 2.58 -13.88 3.17
C ARG A 117 3.23 -15.25 3.25
N ASP A 118 2.70 -16.23 2.55
CA ASP A 118 3.14 -17.62 2.67
C ASP A 118 4.58 -17.82 2.19
N TYR A 119 4.97 -17.10 1.13
CA TYR A 119 6.34 -17.11 0.65
C TYR A 119 7.29 -16.41 1.62
N LEU A 120 6.94 -15.22 2.11
CA LEU A 120 7.81 -14.45 3.01
C LEU A 120 7.91 -15.07 4.41
N ASP A 121 6.90 -15.79 4.89
CA ASP A 121 6.98 -16.54 6.15
C ASP A 121 7.99 -17.68 6.09
N THR A 122 8.18 -18.27 4.90
CA THR A 122 9.14 -19.36 4.67
C THR A 122 10.50 -18.87 4.16
N HIS A 123 10.58 -17.65 3.64
CA HIS A 123 11.80 -17.03 3.07
C HIS A 123 12.05 -15.67 3.72
N VAL A 124 12.29 -15.69 5.03
CA VAL A 124 12.47 -14.46 5.84
C VAL A 124 13.68 -13.65 5.34
N GLU A 125 14.67 -14.29 4.75
CA GLU A 125 15.84 -13.66 4.13
C GLU A 125 15.45 -12.70 2.98
N VAL A 126 14.37 -12.97 2.26
CA VAL A 126 13.85 -12.06 1.21
C VAL A 126 13.22 -10.83 1.84
N ALA A 127 12.50 -10.98 2.94
CA ALA A 127 11.96 -9.86 3.70
C ALA A 127 13.09 -8.99 4.26
N ASP A 128 14.13 -9.62 4.83
CA ASP A 128 15.31 -8.91 5.34
C ASP A 128 16.04 -8.14 4.24
N LEU A 129 16.23 -8.75 3.07
CA LEU A 129 16.90 -8.11 1.93
C LEU A 129 16.11 -6.88 1.43
N LEU A 130 14.78 -6.99 1.36
CA LEU A 130 13.93 -5.87 1.00
C LEU A 130 14.01 -4.74 2.02
N LEU A 131 13.92 -5.05 3.30
CA LEU A 131 14.02 -4.06 4.37
C LEU A 131 15.40 -3.39 4.38
N GLU A 132 16.48 -4.15 4.22
CA GLU A 132 17.86 -3.62 4.19
C GLU A 132 18.10 -2.71 2.98
N THR A 133 17.63 -3.11 1.80
CA THR A 133 17.77 -2.30 0.58
C THR A 133 17.10 -0.94 0.72
N HIS A 134 15.95 -0.89 1.38
CA HIS A 134 15.20 0.36 1.57
C HIS A 134 15.59 1.12 2.84
N ARG A 135 16.41 0.52 3.72
CA ARG A 135 16.97 1.17 4.91
C ARG A 135 17.95 2.27 4.55
N SER A 136 18.86 2.00 3.63
CA SER A 136 20.05 2.82 3.37
C SER A 136 19.77 4.17 2.69
N ALA A 137 18.56 4.40 2.16
CA ALA A 137 18.21 5.64 1.48
C ALA A 137 17.93 6.83 2.43
N GLY A 138 18.07 6.65 3.74
CA GLY A 138 17.59 7.59 4.76
C GLY A 138 18.65 8.38 5.54
N GLN A 139 19.89 8.52 5.04
CA GLN A 139 20.94 9.21 5.82
C GLN A 139 20.98 10.75 5.71
N HIS A 140 20.04 11.38 4.96
CA HIS A 140 19.98 12.86 4.84
C HIS A 140 18.54 13.38 5.00
N PRO A 141 18.22 14.10 6.11
CA PRO A 141 16.87 14.63 6.38
C PRO A 141 16.30 15.53 5.27
N ALA A 142 17.13 16.28 4.56
CA ALA A 142 16.71 17.14 3.45
C ALA A 142 16.28 16.31 2.22
N LEU A 143 17.06 15.27 1.86
CA LEU A 143 16.72 14.35 0.77
C LEU A 143 15.49 13.51 1.10
N GLU A 144 15.28 13.22 2.37
CA GLU A 144 14.13 12.51 2.88
C GLU A 144 12.84 13.29 2.72
N LYS A 145 12.86 14.58 3.07
CA LYS A 145 11.73 15.48 2.88
C LYS A 145 11.36 15.57 1.40
N GLU A 146 12.34 15.74 0.54
CA GLU A 146 12.16 15.82 -0.91
C GLU A 146 11.61 14.51 -1.49
N ALA A 147 12.16 13.36 -1.07
CA ALA A 147 11.66 12.04 -1.48
C ALA A 147 10.21 11.81 -1.04
N ARG A 148 9.86 12.19 0.20
CA ARG A 148 8.49 12.12 0.72
C ARG A 148 7.54 13.02 -0.04
N ASP A 149 7.91 14.25 -0.30
CA ASP A 149 7.09 15.23 -1.01
C ASP A 149 6.87 14.78 -2.47
N LYS A 150 7.90 14.21 -3.11
CA LYS A 150 7.81 13.57 -4.42
C LYS A 150 6.83 12.39 -4.40
N GLN A 151 6.93 11.52 -3.42
CA GLN A 151 6.06 10.33 -3.27
C GLN A 151 4.60 10.74 -3.04
N ILE A 152 4.35 11.73 -2.17
CA ILE A 152 3.00 12.30 -1.97
C ILE A 152 2.46 12.88 -3.29
N THR A 153 3.31 13.55 -4.05
CA THR A 153 2.92 14.13 -5.36
C THR A 153 2.59 13.05 -6.38
N GLU A 154 3.36 11.98 -6.44
CA GLU A 154 3.10 10.83 -7.33
C GLU A 154 1.80 10.10 -6.95
N LEU A 155 1.56 9.89 -5.66
CA LEU A 155 0.32 9.28 -5.17
C LEU A 155 -0.90 10.16 -5.45
N ARG A 156 -0.79 11.48 -5.29
CA ARG A 156 -1.87 12.43 -5.66
C ARG A 156 -2.17 12.40 -7.15
N ARG A 157 -1.15 12.34 -8.01
CA ARG A 157 -1.34 12.21 -9.46
C ARG A 157 -2.02 10.88 -9.83
N ALA A 158 -1.62 9.78 -9.19
CA ALA A 158 -2.24 8.47 -9.40
C ALA A 158 -3.71 8.45 -8.95
N LEU A 159 -4.02 9.11 -7.83
CA LEU A 159 -5.40 9.28 -7.36
C LEU A 159 -6.23 10.07 -8.36
N GLN A 160 -5.76 11.22 -8.80
CA GLN A 160 -6.45 12.07 -9.77
C GLN A 160 -6.70 11.34 -11.09
N ALA A 161 -5.72 10.57 -11.59
CA ALA A 161 -5.88 9.76 -12.79
C ALA A 161 -6.89 8.60 -12.60
N CYS A 162 -7.01 8.07 -11.38
CA CYS A 162 -8.01 7.06 -11.04
C CYS A 162 -9.43 7.66 -11.00
N GLU A 163 -9.59 8.82 -10.38
CA GLU A 163 -10.86 9.56 -10.32
C GLU A 163 -11.35 9.95 -11.71
N GLN A 164 -10.46 10.45 -12.57
CA GLN A 164 -10.80 10.76 -13.96
C GLN A 164 -11.26 9.51 -14.73
N ARG A 165 -10.62 8.37 -14.55
CA ARG A 165 -11.06 7.11 -15.18
C ARG A 165 -12.41 6.64 -14.66
N GLN A 166 -12.69 6.80 -13.38
CA GLN A 166 -14.00 6.49 -12.81
C GLN A 166 -15.09 7.39 -13.37
N GLN A 167 -14.83 8.70 -13.49
CA GLN A 167 -15.76 9.65 -14.10
C GLN A 167 -16.04 9.32 -15.57
N MET A 168 -15.00 9.01 -16.34
CA MET A 168 -15.17 8.58 -17.73
C MET A 168 -15.97 7.29 -17.85
N ALA A 169 -15.73 6.31 -17.00
CA ALA A 169 -16.49 5.06 -16.98
C ALA A 169 -17.97 5.32 -16.63
N ALA A 170 -18.25 6.19 -15.68
CA ALA A 170 -19.63 6.58 -15.31
C ALA A 170 -20.35 7.23 -16.50
N LEU A 171 -19.72 8.18 -17.20
CA LEU A 171 -20.28 8.83 -18.39
C LEU A 171 -20.52 7.83 -19.53
N LEU A 172 -19.62 6.88 -19.75
CA LEU A 172 -19.81 5.82 -20.74
C LEU A 172 -21.01 4.92 -20.40
N ILE A 173 -21.16 4.54 -19.14
CA ILE A 173 -22.30 3.73 -18.67
C ILE A 173 -23.61 4.50 -18.88
N GLU A 174 -23.63 5.79 -18.53
CA GLU A 174 -24.80 6.65 -18.72
C GLU A 174 -25.18 6.77 -20.20
N SER A 175 -24.20 7.01 -21.08
CA SER A 175 -24.38 7.04 -22.53
C SER A 175 -24.92 5.73 -23.10
N VAL A 176 -24.40 4.58 -22.63
CA VAL A 176 -24.91 3.26 -23.06
C VAL A 176 -26.33 3.03 -22.56
N MET A 177 -26.64 3.46 -21.34
CA MET A 177 -28.00 3.33 -20.79
C MET A 177 -29.01 4.19 -21.54
N GLU A 178 -28.63 5.41 -21.95
CA GLU A 178 -29.47 6.30 -22.76
C GLU A 178 -29.70 5.72 -24.15
N THR A 179 -28.66 5.25 -24.82
CA THR A 179 -28.75 4.58 -26.14
C THR A 179 -29.63 3.32 -26.04
N GLY A 180 -29.48 2.53 -24.97
CA GLY A 180 -30.32 1.33 -24.74
C GLY A 180 -31.79 1.68 -24.49
N LYS A 181 -32.11 2.83 -23.87
CA LYS A 181 -33.48 3.31 -23.75
C LYS A 181 -34.06 3.73 -25.11
N GLN A 182 -33.25 4.36 -25.95
CA GLN A 182 -33.66 4.80 -27.29
C GLN A 182 -33.94 3.60 -28.21
N SER A 183 -33.09 2.54 -28.15
CA SER A 183 -33.34 1.28 -28.85
C SER A 183 -34.64 0.58 -28.42
N ARG A 184 -34.98 0.66 -27.11
CA ARG A 184 -36.24 0.08 -26.61
C ARG A 184 -37.49 0.87 -27.06
N LEU A 185 -37.38 2.18 -27.25
CA LEU A 185 -38.44 3.01 -27.80
C LEU A 185 -38.71 2.68 -29.29
N ASP A 186 -37.64 2.46 -30.07
CA ASP A 186 -37.75 2.09 -31.47
C ASP A 186 -38.37 0.71 -31.66
N ASP A 187 -38.05 -0.25 -30.80
CA ASP A 187 -38.69 -1.59 -30.77
C ASP A 187 -40.18 -1.54 -30.43
N SER A 188 -40.58 -0.59 -29.60
CA SER A 188 -42.00 -0.38 -29.27
C SER A 188 -42.76 0.21 -30.43
N GLN A 189 -42.18 1.09 -31.21
CA GLN A 189 -42.74 1.66 -32.44
C GLN A 189 -42.82 0.61 -33.55
N LEU A 190 -41.84 -0.30 -33.65
CA LEU A 190 -41.88 -1.44 -34.58
C LEU A 190 -43.02 -2.42 -34.27
N ARG A 191 -43.38 -2.61 -33.01
CA ARG A 191 -44.55 -3.45 -32.60
C ARG A 191 -45.87 -2.82 -32.98
N LEU A 192 -45.98 -1.48 -32.89
CA LEU A 192 -47.16 -0.77 -33.32
C LEU A 192 -47.37 -0.86 -34.83
N CYS A 193 -46.30 -0.82 -35.64
CA CYS A 193 -46.38 -0.99 -37.11
C CYS A 193 -46.72 -2.43 -37.55
N LYS A 194 -46.51 -3.45 -36.68
CA LYS A 194 -46.91 -4.84 -36.99
C LYS A 194 -48.35 -5.19 -36.62
N ALA A 195 -49.02 -4.30 -35.92
CA ALA A 195 -50.40 -4.49 -35.47
C ALA A 195 -51.42 -3.74 -36.31
N MET A 196 -50.98 -3.00 -37.35
CA MET A 196 -51.79 -2.47 -38.44
C MET A 196 -51.70 -3.31 -39.70
#